data_c11395e3050c95fec13132f270c155ac
#
_entry.id   c11395e3050c95fec13132f270c155ac
#
_cell.length_a   1.000
_cell.length_b   1.000
_cell.length_c   1.000
_cell.angle_alpha   90.00
_cell.angle_beta   90.00
_cell.angle_gamma   90.00
#
_symmetry.space_group_name_H-M   'P 1'
#
loop_
_entity.id
_entity.type
_entity.pdbx_description
1 polymer ?
#
loop_
_entity_poly.entity_id
_entity_poly.type
_entity_poly.pdbx_seq_one_letter_code
_entity_poly.pdbx_strand_id
1 'polypeptide(L)'
;MAYSSRFSPIWKVFDRRVNRREMIIQSLPQIKNAFPRLSTVNSCVMISCGDVDLEFVCGCLPNVRQLTVVEPDADQMAELKPRVSQLLPNVSTDFCQETAQNWKGADQPFDAVLLFQCLYYVPLLERPTFFKKLFDNIVADGGYVFVSIAPYNSENPSVFDRLKFSLMNESMAIDGIQISDMMRSAGFCECYQLPITVKVDMKEPDDDLMALFMHWNEGRLSYDQVREAAKEMLGGEKIVPHEGWLGVFRKP
;
A
#
# COMPACT_ATOMS: atom_id res chain seq x y z
N MET A 1 9.72 14.06 4.65
CA MET A 1 8.68 14.86 3.95
C MET A 1 7.55 15.17 4.91
N ALA A 2 7.12 16.41 5.01
CA ALA A 2 5.88 16.70 5.72
C ALA A 2 4.71 16.22 4.84
N TYR A 3 3.87 15.34 5.33
CA TYR A 3 2.59 15.00 4.72
C TYR A 3 1.81 16.30 4.48
N SER A 4 1.53 16.63 3.24
CA SER A 4 0.73 17.80 2.93
C SER A 4 -0.69 17.35 2.56
N SER A 5 -1.70 18.09 2.99
CA SER A 5 -3.11 17.94 2.60
C SER A 5 -3.36 17.94 1.07
N ARG A 6 -2.31 18.15 0.27
CA ARG A 6 -2.34 18.08 -1.19
C ARG A 6 -2.19 16.67 -1.76
N PHE A 7 -1.95 15.67 -0.90
CA PHE A 7 -1.63 14.30 -1.32
C PHE A 7 -2.88 13.52 -1.74
N SER A 8 -3.96 13.63 -1.00
CA SER A 8 -5.22 12.91 -1.25
C SER A 8 -5.79 13.11 -2.67
N PRO A 9 -5.85 14.32 -3.25
CA PRO A 9 -6.36 14.51 -4.62
C PRO A 9 -5.54 13.79 -5.68
N ILE A 10 -4.21 13.78 -5.55
CA ILE A 10 -3.28 13.18 -6.52
C ILE A 10 -3.43 11.66 -6.54
N TRP A 11 -3.55 11.02 -5.37
CA TRP A 11 -3.79 9.58 -5.28
C TRP A 11 -5.13 9.16 -5.85
N LYS A 12 -6.17 9.95 -5.68
CA LYS A 12 -7.50 9.69 -6.28
C LYS A 12 -7.46 9.67 -7.80
N VAL A 13 -6.61 10.50 -8.41
CA VAL A 13 -6.36 10.48 -9.85
C VAL A 13 -5.72 9.15 -10.24
N PHE A 14 -4.68 8.74 -9.54
CA PHE A 14 -3.99 7.49 -9.81
C PHE A 14 -4.92 6.28 -9.63
N ASP A 15 -5.65 6.21 -8.51
CA ASP A 15 -6.55 5.10 -8.21
C ASP A 15 -7.67 4.93 -9.25
N ARG A 16 -8.16 6.02 -9.86
CA ARG A 16 -9.15 5.96 -10.96
C ARG A 16 -8.58 5.41 -12.26
N ARG A 17 -7.25 5.46 -12.44
CA ARG A 17 -6.56 5.00 -13.65
C ARG A 17 -5.95 3.61 -13.53
N VAL A 18 -5.95 3.06 -12.32
CA VAL A 18 -5.36 1.75 -12.02
C VAL A 18 -6.46 0.79 -11.60
N ASN A 19 -6.51 -0.38 -12.23
CA ASN A 19 -7.46 -1.42 -11.83
C ASN A 19 -7.00 -2.25 -10.62
N ARG A 20 -6.17 -1.68 -9.74
CA ARG A 20 -5.61 -2.35 -8.56
C ARG A 20 -6.69 -2.91 -7.64
N ARG A 21 -7.74 -2.13 -7.40
CA ARG A 21 -8.89 -2.53 -6.58
C ARG A 21 -9.50 -3.83 -7.10
N GLU A 22 -9.79 -3.91 -8.39
CA GLU A 22 -10.36 -5.09 -9.03
C GLU A 22 -9.45 -6.30 -8.88
N MET A 23 -8.15 -6.12 -9.10
CA MET A 23 -7.15 -7.19 -9.01
C MET A 23 -7.03 -7.75 -7.59
N ILE A 24 -7.06 -6.89 -6.57
CA ILE A 24 -7.04 -7.34 -5.17
C ILE A 24 -8.34 -8.09 -4.85
N ILE A 25 -9.50 -7.55 -5.23
CA ILE A 25 -10.79 -8.23 -5.02
C ILE A 25 -10.80 -9.61 -5.69
N GLN A 26 -10.30 -9.73 -6.92
CA GLN A 26 -10.19 -11.00 -7.62
C GLN A 26 -9.26 -12.00 -6.92
N SER A 27 -8.28 -11.52 -6.16
CA SER A 27 -7.34 -12.35 -5.41
C SER A 27 -7.88 -12.85 -4.05
N LEU A 28 -8.94 -12.23 -3.50
CA LEU A 28 -9.46 -12.58 -2.18
C LEU A 28 -9.84 -14.06 -2.01
N PRO A 29 -10.51 -14.72 -2.98
CA PRO A 29 -10.83 -16.15 -2.86
C PRO A 29 -9.59 -17.02 -2.74
N GLN A 30 -8.53 -16.71 -3.49
CA GLN A 30 -7.27 -17.43 -3.45
C GLN A 30 -6.58 -17.26 -2.09
N ILE A 31 -6.57 -16.05 -1.54
CA ILE A 31 -6.01 -15.76 -0.22
C ILE A 31 -6.79 -16.51 0.87
N LYS A 32 -8.12 -16.44 0.83
CA LYS A 32 -8.98 -17.18 1.80
C LYS A 32 -8.73 -18.69 1.77
N ASN A 33 -8.58 -19.26 0.60
CA ASN A 33 -8.31 -20.69 0.44
C ASN A 33 -6.92 -21.06 0.96
N ALA A 34 -5.91 -20.20 0.72
CA ALA A 34 -4.53 -20.42 1.20
C ALA A 34 -4.43 -20.27 2.73
N PHE A 35 -5.26 -19.43 3.33
CA PHE A 35 -5.22 -19.10 4.76
C PHE A 35 -6.58 -19.28 5.46
N PRO A 36 -7.04 -20.53 5.71
CA PRO A 36 -8.32 -20.78 6.38
C PRO A 36 -8.42 -20.14 7.78
N ARG A 37 -7.28 -19.96 8.46
CA ARG A 37 -7.22 -19.32 9.78
C ARG A 37 -7.54 -17.83 9.77
N LEU A 38 -7.67 -17.17 8.62
CA LEU A 38 -8.16 -15.79 8.56
C LEU A 38 -9.58 -15.64 9.11
N SER A 39 -10.35 -16.72 9.15
CA SER A 39 -11.64 -16.77 9.84
C SER A 39 -11.53 -16.65 11.37
N THR A 40 -10.36 -16.81 11.96
CA THR A 40 -10.16 -16.64 13.41
C THR A 40 -9.61 -15.27 13.81
N VAL A 41 -9.32 -14.40 12.85
CA VAL A 41 -8.84 -13.02 13.08
C VAL A 41 -9.95 -12.19 13.71
N ASN A 42 -9.70 -11.63 14.89
CA ASN A 42 -10.63 -10.79 15.63
C ASN A 42 -10.21 -9.32 15.66
N SER A 43 -8.90 -9.05 15.58
CA SER A 43 -8.34 -7.71 15.60
C SER A 43 -7.48 -7.42 14.39
N CYS A 44 -7.66 -6.24 13.81
CA CYS A 44 -6.93 -5.82 12.61
C CYS A 44 -6.49 -4.37 12.72
N VAL A 45 -5.32 -4.05 12.21
CA VAL A 45 -4.91 -2.67 11.97
C VAL A 45 -4.63 -2.43 10.49
N MET A 46 -5.17 -1.35 9.96
CA MET A 46 -4.88 -0.81 8.62
C MET A 46 -3.96 0.40 8.78
N ILE A 47 -2.79 0.37 8.15
CA ILE A 47 -1.79 1.44 8.26
C ILE A 47 -1.65 2.14 6.90
N SER A 48 -1.91 3.45 6.88
CA SER A 48 -1.99 4.30 5.66
C SER A 48 -2.99 3.74 4.65
N CYS A 49 -4.24 3.80 4.98
CA CYS A 49 -5.29 3.00 4.38
C CYS A 49 -6.09 3.74 3.32
N GLY A 50 -6.54 2.96 2.34
CA GLY A 50 -7.50 3.32 1.32
C GLY A 50 -8.69 2.36 1.27
N ASP A 51 -9.51 2.54 0.24
CA ASP A 51 -10.69 1.71 0.01
C ASP A 51 -10.37 0.23 -0.15
N VAL A 52 -9.24 -0.07 -0.75
CA VAL A 52 -8.78 -1.44 -1.02
C VAL A 52 -8.51 -2.22 0.26
N ASP A 53 -7.96 -1.56 1.27
CA ASP A 53 -7.72 -2.15 2.59
C ASP A 53 -9.04 -2.55 3.26
N LEU A 54 -10.02 -1.66 3.20
CA LEU A 54 -11.34 -1.91 3.78
C LEU A 54 -12.06 -3.07 3.10
N GLU A 55 -11.96 -3.18 1.77
CA GLU A 55 -12.51 -4.30 1.03
C GLU A 55 -11.80 -5.62 1.35
N PHE A 56 -10.48 -5.57 1.56
CA PHE A 56 -9.75 -6.73 2.03
C PHE A 56 -10.24 -7.19 3.41
N VAL A 57 -10.44 -6.28 4.35
CA VAL A 57 -11.00 -6.60 5.67
C VAL A 57 -12.37 -7.25 5.52
N CYS A 58 -13.29 -6.63 4.78
CA CYS A 58 -14.63 -7.17 4.55
C CYS A 58 -14.59 -8.54 3.87
N GLY A 59 -13.70 -8.74 2.91
CA GLY A 59 -13.61 -9.96 2.11
C GLY A 59 -12.86 -11.11 2.77
N CYS A 60 -11.79 -10.84 3.51
CA CYS A 60 -10.88 -11.87 4.05
C CYS A 60 -11.00 -12.08 5.56
N LEU A 61 -11.48 -11.11 6.32
CA LEU A 61 -11.50 -11.13 7.79
C LEU A 61 -12.93 -11.09 8.34
N PRO A 62 -13.76 -12.13 8.09
CA PRO A 62 -15.20 -12.08 8.36
C PRO A 62 -15.57 -11.97 9.83
N ASN A 63 -14.64 -12.28 10.74
CA ASN A 63 -14.90 -12.28 12.19
C ASN A 63 -14.16 -11.14 12.92
N VAL A 64 -13.63 -10.17 12.19
CA VAL A 64 -12.99 -9.00 12.83
C VAL A 64 -14.01 -8.27 13.72
N ARG A 65 -13.61 -7.93 14.93
CA ARG A 65 -14.39 -7.24 15.97
C ARG A 65 -13.79 -5.91 16.36
N GLN A 66 -12.47 -5.79 16.18
CA GLN A 66 -11.70 -4.60 16.50
C GLN A 66 -10.89 -4.20 15.27
N LEU A 67 -11.01 -2.95 14.88
CA LEU A 67 -10.27 -2.36 13.78
C LEU A 67 -9.58 -1.09 14.27
N THR A 68 -8.30 -0.95 13.98
CA THR A 68 -7.59 0.32 14.14
C THR A 68 -7.21 0.84 12.76
N VAL A 69 -7.49 2.11 12.53
CA VAL A 69 -7.15 2.81 11.28
C VAL A 69 -6.09 3.84 11.62
N VAL A 70 -4.90 3.70 11.03
CA VAL A 70 -3.77 4.62 11.21
C VAL A 70 -3.52 5.36 9.90
N GLU A 71 -3.84 6.64 9.85
CA GLU A 71 -3.74 7.47 8.65
C GLU A 71 -3.34 8.90 9.03
N PRO A 72 -2.21 9.43 8.53
CA PRO A 72 -1.76 10.77 8.87
C PRO A 72 -2.57 11.89 8.20
N ASP A 73 -3.17 11.63 7.03
CA ASP A 73 -3.93 12.64 6.27
C ASP A 73 -5.34 12.79 6.85
N ALA A 74 -5.66 13.99 7.33
CA ALA A 74 -6.95 14.29 7.95
C ALA A 74 -8.12 14.18 6.97
N ASP A 75 -7.92 14.57 5.71
CA ASP A 75 -8.97 14.53 4.69
C ASP A 75 -9.28 13.09 4.30
N GLN A 76 -8.23 12.27 4.14
CA GLN A 76 -8.38 10.84 3.89
C GLN A 76 -9.08 10.15 5.08
N MET A 77 -8.69 10.48 6.30
CA MET A 77 -9.33 9.97 7.52
C MET A 77 -10.81 10.35 7.58
N ALA A 78 -11.15 11.58 7.22
CA ALA A 78 -12.54 12.06 7.20
C ALA A 78 -13.40 11.31 6.17
N GLU A 79 -12.83 10.90 5.04
CA GLU A 79 -13.51 10.11 4.03
C GLU A 79 -13.67 8.64 4.42
N LEU A 80 -12.68 8.06 5.11
CA LEU A 80 -12.71 6.66 5.53
C LEU A 80 -13.73 6.40 6.65
N LYS A 81 -13.86 7.30 7.61
CA LYS A 81 -14.74 7.14 8.78
C LYS A 81 -16.17 6.71 8.43
N PRO A 82 -16.90 7.43 7.56
CA PRO A 82 -18.27 7.03 7.20
C PRO A 82 -18.32 5.70 6.46
N ARG A 83 -17.31 5.38 5.65
CA ARG A 83 -17.25 4.13 4.91
C ARG A 83 -17.00 2.92 5.81
N VAL A 84 -16.09 3.06 6.78
CA VAL A 84 -15.86 2.03 7.80
C VAL A 84 -17.16 1.78 8.56
N SER A 85 -17.85 2.82 9.01
CA SER A 85 -19.11 2.70 9.74
C SER A 85 -20.21 2.02 8.89
N GLN A 86 -20.22 2.28 7.59
CA GLN A 86 -21.20 1.66 6.67
C GLN A 86 -20.90 0.19 6.39
N LEU A 87 -19.63 -0.15 6.14
CA LEU A 87 -19.25 -1.51 5.70
C LEU A 87 -19.00 -2.45 6.88
N LEU A 88 -18.64 -1.93 8.03
CA LEU A 88 -18.31 -2.68 9.25
C LEU A 88 -19.10 -2.16 10.47
N PRO A 89 -20.45 -2.13 10.41
CA PRO A 89 -21.27 -1.46 11.44
C PRO A 89 -21.17 -2.10 12.83
N ASN A 90 -20.72 -3.35 12.91
CA ASN A 90 -20.61 -4.10 14.17
C ASN A 90 -19.16 -4.24 14.65
N VAL A 91 -18.22 -3.53 14.04
CA VAL A 91 -16.80 -3.55 14.39
C VAL A 91 -16.46 -2.32 15.23
N SER A 92 -15.87 -2.54 16.41
CA SER A 92 -15.32 -1.45 17.20
C SER A 92 -14.12 -0.87 16.45
N THR A 93 -14.16 0.43 16.13
CA THR A 93 -13.12 1.05 15.31
C THR A 93 -12.49 2.24 16.01
N ASP A 94 -11.15 2.19 16.12
CA ASP A 94 -10.32 3.31 16.59
C ASP A 94 -9.64 3.98 15.40
N PHE A 95 -9.59 5.32 15.41
CA PHE A 95 -8.97 6.12 14.35
C PHE A 95 -7.82 6.93 14.92
N CYS A 96 -6.60 6.67 14.45
CA CYS A 96 -5.36 7.30 14.89
C CYS A 96 -4.80 8.15 13.76
N GLN A 97 -4.80 9.47 13.94
CA GLN A 97 -4.21 10.39 12.95
C GLN A 97 -2.71 10.53 13.18
N GLU A 98 -1.96 9.52 12.75
CA GLU A 98 -0.51 9.39 12.96
C GLU A 98 0.15 8.76 11.73
N THR A 99 1.46 9.00 11.58
CA THR A 99 2.26 8.26 10.61
C THR A 99 2.55 6.84 11.10
N ALA A 100 2.79 5.91 10.19
CA ALA A 100 3.18 4.52 10.51
C ALA A 100 4.39 4.44 11.46
N GLN A 101 5.35 5.35 11.28
CA GLN A 101 6.58 5.40 12.09
C GLN A 101 6.30 5.88 13.51
N ASN A 102 5.47 6.93 13.66
CA ASN A 102 5.20 7.57 14.94
C ASN A 102 4.15 6.83 15.78
N TRP A 103 3.22 6.14 15.13
CA TRP A 103 2.21 5.37 15.82
C TRP A 103 2.84 4.28 16.69
N LYS A 104 2.55 4.30 17.98
CA LYS A 104 3.21 3.44 18.98
C LYS A 104 2.61 2.04 19.08
N GLY A 105 1.50 1.76 18.40
CA GLY A 105 0.71 0.55 18.58
C GLY A 105 -0.49 0.78 19.50
N ALA A 106 -1.20 -0.29 19.81
CA ALA A 106 -2.27 -0.33 20.82
C ALA A 106 -1.79 -1.11 22.04
N ASP A 107 -2.62 -1.13 23.10
CA ASP A 107 -2.32 -1.87 24.34
C ASP A 107 -2.23 -3.39 24.13
N GLN A 108 -2.88 -3.89 23.10
CA GLN A 108 -2.84 -5.30 22.70
C GLN A 108 -2.37 -5.45 21.25
N PRO A 109 -1.59 -6.49 20.95
CA PRO A 109 -1.17 -6.78 19.59
C PRO A 109 -2.35 -7.25 18.73
N PHE A 110 -2.22 -7.09 17.41
CA PHE A 110 -3.25 -7.40 16.42
C PHE A 110 -3.04 -8.78 15.79
N ASP A 111 -4.14 -9.46 15.49
CA ASP A 111 -4.12 -10.72 14.74
C ASP A 111 -3.75 -10.48 13.26
N ALA A 112 -4.07 -9.30 12.72
CA ALA A 112 -3.74 -8.93 11.34
C ALA A 112 -3.29 -7.47 11.22
N VAL A 113 -2.29 -7.24 10.36
CA VAL A 113 -1.76 -5.92 10.00
C VAL A 113 -1.79 -5.78 8.48
N LEU A 114 -2.40 -4.71 7.97
CA LEU A 114 -2.41 -4.40 6.54
C LEU A 114 -1.46 -3.22 6.26
N LEU A 115 -0.56 -3.42 5.31
CA LEU A 115 0.43 -2.44 4.82
C LEU A 115 0.26 -2.32 3.30
N PHE A 116 -0.85 -1.72 2.85
CA PHE A 116 -1.15 -1.61 1.44
C PHE A 116 -0.70 -0.26 0.91
N GLN A 117 0.27 -0.29 -0.02
CA GLN A 117 0.82 0.89 -0.72
C GLN A 117 1.37 1.99 0.22
N CYS A 118 1.73 1.65 1.46
CA CYS A 118 2.19 2.63 2.45
C CYS A 118 3.72 2.65 2.66
N LEU A 119 4.41 1.57 2.31
CA LEU A 119 5.86 1.44 2.59
C LEU A 119 6.73 2.44 1.83
N TYR A 120 6.22 3.07 0.79
CA TYR A 120 6.90 4.18 0.08
C TYR A 120 7.18 5.37 1.01
N TYR A 121 6.34 5.55 2.05
CA TYR A 121 6.42 6.67 3.00
C TYR A 121 7.26 6.35 4.24
N VAL A 122 7.70 5.11 4.38
CA VAL A 122 8.68 4.71 5.38
C VAL A 122 10.07 4.86 4.77
N PRO A 123 10.91 5.79 5.24
CA PRO A 123 12.26 5.98 4.71
C PRO A 123 13.05 4.67 4.71
N LEU A 124 13.83 4.43 3.66
CA LEU A 124 14.55 3.17 3.46
C LEU A 124 15.35 2.74 4.70
N LEU A 125 16.05 3.68 5.33
CA LEU A 125 16.87 3.41 6.52
C LEU A 125 16.05 3.11 7.78
N GLU A 126 14.78 3.50 7.81
CA GLU A 126 13.87 3.26 8.94
C GLU A 126 13.07 1.97 8.80
N ARG A 127 12.98 1.39 7.59
CA ARG A 127 12.19 0.18 7.32
C ARG A 127 12.58 -1.01 8.21
N PRO A 128 13.87 -1.34 8.41
CA PRO A 128 14.24 -2.45 9.30
C PRO A 128 13.74 -2.25 10.72
N THR A 129 13.86 -1.03 11.27
CA THR A 129 13.36 -0.69 12.61
C THR A 129 11.82 -0.75 12.65
N PHE A 130 11.15 -0.29 11.59
CA PHE A 130 9.69 -0.37 11.48
C PHE A 130 9.21 -1.83 11.47
N PHE A 131 9.81 -2.72 10.67
CA PHE A 131 9.44 -4.13 10.66
C PHE A 131 9.75 -4.83 11.99
N LYS A 132 10.86 -4.48 12.64
CA LYS A 132 11.17 -5.00 13.96
C LYS A 132 10.12 -4.56 15.00
N LYS A 133 9.69 -3.30 14.96
CA LYS A 133 8.59 -2.78 15.79
C LYS A 133 7.26 -3.52 15.54
N LEU A 134 6.93 -3.80 14.27
CA LEU A 134 5.75 -4.61 13.95
C LEU A 134 5.83 -5.99 14.62
N PHE A 135 6.98 -6.63 14.51
CA PHE A 135 7.20 -7.97 15.10
C PHE A 135 7.10 -7.95 16.62
N ASP A 136 7.80 -7.02 17.27
CA ASP A 136 7.92 -7.03 18.73
C ASP A 136 6.64 -6.59 19.44
N ASN A 137 5.94 -5.59 18.88
CA ASN A 137 4.94 -4.84 19.64
C ASN A 137 3.54 -4.79 19.00
N ILE A 138 3.41 -5.06 17.70
CA ILE A 138 2.16 -4.78 16.99
C ILE A 138 1.45 -6.06 16.55
N VAL A 139 2.19 -7.05 16.08
CA VAL A 139 1.62 -8.31 15.61
C VAL A 139 1.57 -9.34 16.73
N ALA A 140 0.40 -9.94 16.94
CA ALA A 140 0.23 -11.05 17.88
C ALA A 140 1.01 -12.30 17.43
N ASP A 141 1.38 -13.17 18.37
CA ASP A 141 1.96 -14.47 18.03
C ASP A 141 0.97 -15.28 17.21
N GLY A 142 1.42 -15.84 16.11
CA GLY A 142 0.56 -16.48 15.11
C GLY A 142 -0.18 -15.53 14.18
N GLY A 143 -0.08 -14.21 14.38
CA GLY A 143 -0.71 -13.16 13.59
C GLY A 143 -0.08 -12.96 12.21
N TYR A 144 -0.77 -12.22 11.36
CA TYR A 144 -0.42 -12.02 9.95
C TYR A 144 -0.10 -10.56 9.62
N VAL A 145 0.84 -10.37 8.70
CA VAL A 145 1.09 -9.08 8.02
C VAL A 145 0.85 -9.26 6.54
N PHE A 146 -0.03 -8.46 5.98
CA PHE A 146 -0.30 -8.39 4.55
C PHE A 146 0.36 -7.14 3.99
N VAL A 147 1.25 -7.32 3.03
CA VAL A 147 1.97 -6.22 2.38
C VAL A 147 1.59 -6.18 0.92
N SER A 148 0.96 -5.12 0.46
CA SER A 148 0.73 -4.87 -0.96
C SER A 148 1.54 -3.67 -1.40
N ILE A 149 2.40 -3.87 -2.37
CA ILE A 149 3.23 -2.84 -2.98
C ILE A 149 3.27 -3.04 -4.50
N ALA A 150 3.67 -1.98 -5.21
CA ALA A 150 4.12 -2.07 -6.58
C ALA A 150 5.66 -2.00 -6.55
N PRO A 151 6.35 -3.15 -6.42
CA PRO A 151 7.80 -3.17 -6.33
C PRO A 151 8.40 -2.76 -7.68
N TYR A 152 9.53 -2.09 -7.61
CA TYR A 152 10.36 -1.91 -8.79
C TYR A 152 11.06 -3.24 -9.13
N ASN A 153 10.84 -3.70 -10.35
CA ASN A 153 11.61 -4.82 -10.88
C ASN A 153 12.80 -4.28 -11.67
N SER A 154 13.98 -4.34 -11.07
CA SER A 154 15.22 -3.84 -11.69
C SER A 154 15.68 -4.68 -12.88
N GLU A 155 15.29 -5.95 -12.95
CA GLU A 155 15.71 -6.86 -14.03
C GLU A 155 14.86 -6.66 -15.30
N ASN A 156 13.56 -6.38 -15.12
CA ASN A 156 12.65 -6.16 -16.26
C ASN A 156 11.60 -5.10 -15.92
N PRO A 157 12.00 -3.82 -15.83
CA PRO A 157 11.08 -2.75 -15.43
C PRO A 157 10.03 -2.51 -16.52
N SER A 158 8.76 -2.41 -16.11
CA SER A 158 7.69 -1.96 -17.00
C SER A 158 7.95 -0.52 -17.47
N VAL A 159 7.27 -0.11 -18.54
CA VAL A 159 7.35 1.29 -19.00
C VAL A 159 6.98 2.26 -17.90
N PHE A 160 5.94 1.92 -17.12
CA PHE A 160 5.51 2.72 -15.98
C PHE A 160 6.57 2.80 -14.87
N ASP A 161 7.25 1.69 -14.57
CA ASP A 161 8.33 1.68 -13.59
C ASP A 161 9.50 2.55 -14.03
N ARG A 162 9.88 2.47 -15.31
CA ARG A 162 10.94 3.32 -15.86
C ARG A 162 10.60 4.81 -15.74
N LEU A 163 9.37 5.18 -16.09
CA LEU A 163 8.90 6.57 -15.95
C LEU A 163 8.91 6.99 -14.48
N LYS A 164 8.30 6.20 -13.61
CA LYS A 164 8.25 6.44 -12.17
C LYS A 164 9.66 6.64 -11.61
N PHE A 165 10.60 5.77 -11.96
CA PHE A 165 11.99 5.85 -11.50
C PHE A 165 12.75 7.06 -12.03
N SER A 166 12.52 7.45 -13.27
CA SER A 166 13.13 8.67 -13.82
C SER A 166 12.66 9.93 -13.10
N LEU A 167 11.45 9.89 -12.54
CA LEU A 167 10.82 11.02 -11.87
C LEU A 167 11.02 11.01 -10.35
N MET A 168 11.05 9.83 -9.72
CA MET A 168 11.16 9.69 -8.26
C MET A 168 12.60 9.76 -7.77
N ASN A 169 12.75 10.11 -6.50
CA ASN A 169 14.01 9.92 -5.80
C ASN A 169 14.23 8.42 -5.54
N GLU A 170 15.47 7.93 -5.70
CA GLU A 170 15.86 6.53 -5.44
C GLU A 170 15.45 6.02 -4.04
N SER A 171 15.37 6.93 -3.05
CA SER A 171 14.94 6.60 -1.69
C SER A 171 13.51 6.07 -1.58
N MET A 172 12.68 6.31 -2.60
CA MET A 172 11.29 5.81 -2.67
C MET A 172 11.18 4.49 -3.44
N ALA A 173 12.27 4.00 -4.01
CA ALA A 173 12.30 2.70 -4.65
C ALA A 173 12.02 1.59 -3.62
N ILE A 174 11.14 0.66 -3.99
CA ILE A 174 10.85 -0.51 -3.17
C ILE A 174 11.05 -1.74 -4.03
N ASP A 175 11.95 -2.59 -3.60
CA ASP A 175 12.13 -3.93 -4.15
C ASP A 175 11.37 -4.93 -3.27
N GLY A 176 10.54 -5.77 -3.88
CA GLY A 176 9.77 -6.80 -3.17
C GLY A 176 10.68 -7.83 -2.47
N ILE A 177 11.82 -8.15 -3.07
CA ILE A 177 12.81 -9.06 -2.47
C ILE A 177 13.40 -8.42 -1.20
N GLN A 178 13.77 -7.14 -1.26
CA GLN A 178 14.28 -6.42 -0.09
C GLN A 178 13.25 -6.36 1.04
N ILE A 179 11.97 -6.18 0.73
CA ILE A 179 10.91 -6.21 1.75
C ILE A 179 10.83 -7.58 2.39
N SER A 180 10.83 -8.66 1.60
CA SER A 180 10.80 -10.03 2.12
C SER A 180 12.00 -10.32 3.01
N ASP A 181 13.20 -9.86 2.62
CA ASP A 181 14.42 -10.04 3.41
C ASP A 181 14.37 -9.27 4.73
N MET A 182 13.87 -8.03 4.72
CA MET A 182 13.71 -7.22 5.93
C MET A 182 12.66 -7.82 6.87
N MET A 183 11.54 -8.32 6.35
CA MET A 183 10.51 -8.99 7.14
C MET A 183 11.06 -10.29 7.78
N ARG A 184 11.78 -11.11 7.02
CA ARG A 184 12.45 -12.32 7.55
C ARG A 184 13.50 -11.95 8.60
N SER A 185 14.29 -10.91 8.37
CA SER A 185 15.29 -10.42 9.33
C SER A 185 14.66 -9.90 10.62
N ALA A 186 13.43 -9.37 10.55
CA ALA A 186 12.66 -8.98 11.74
C ALA A 186 12.09 -10.17 12.52
N GLY A 187 12.06 -11.37 11.93
CA GLY A 187 11.59 -12.62 12.57
C GLY A 187 10.32 -13.20 11.96
N PHE A 188 9.71 -12.56 10.96
CA PHE A 188 8.53 -13.08 10.28
C PHE A 188 8.86 -14.24 9.36
N CYS A 189 7.94 -15.20 9.28
CA CYS A 189 7.97 -16.25 8.26
C CYS A 189 7.14 -15.79 7.06
N GLU A 190 7.74 -15.80 5.88
CA GLU A 190 7.02 -15.56 4.63
C GLU A 190 6.17 -16.78 4.29
N CYS A 191 4.86 -16.61 4.20
CA CYS A 191 3.92 -17.69 3.97
C CYS A 191 3.44 -17.77 2.52
N TYR A 192 3.39 -16.64 1.82
CA TYR A 192 2.80 -16.57 0.50
C TYR A 192 3.20 -15.30 -0.24
N GLN A 193 3.37 -15.44 -1.55
CA GLN A 193 3.52 -14.33 -2.48
C GLN A 193 2.54 -14.48 -3.62
N LEU A 194 1.81 -13.42 -3.93
CA LEU A 194 0.92 -13.35 -5.08
C LEU A 194 1.38 -12.20 -5.99
N PRO A 195 1.87 -12.50 -7.18
CA PRO A 195 2.11 -11.47 -8.18
C PRO A 195 0.76 -10.90 -8.65
N ILE A 196 0.67 -9.59 -8.75
CA ILE A 196 -0.51 -8.87 -9.20
C ILE A 196 -0.09 -7.98 -10.36
N THR A 197 -0.64 -8.22 -11.56
CA THR A 197 -0.43 -7.31 -12.68
C THR A 197 -1.61 -6.36 -12.76
N VAL A 198 -1.35 -5.08 -12.47
CA VAL A 198 -2.35 -4.02 -12.64
C VAL A 198 -2.18 -3.35 -14.00
N LYS A 199 -3.26 -2.76 -14.49
CA LYS A 199 -3.26 -1.96 -15.72
C LYS A 199 -3.40 -0.50 -15.35
N VAL A 200 -2.53 0.34 -15.88
CA VAL A 200 -2.56 1.78 -15.69
C VAL A 200 -3.04 2.42 -16.98
N ASP A 201 -4.16 3.15 -16.94
CA ASP A 201 -4.67 3.93 -18.08
C ASP A 201 -3.87 5.23 -18.20
N MET A 202 -2.98 5.24 -19.19
CA MET A 202 -2.05 6.34 -19.49
C MET A 202 -2.49 7.11 -20.74
N LYS A 203 -3.80 7.11 -21.06
CA LYS A 203 -4.33 8.01 -22.13
C LYS A 203 -3.74 9.39 -21.92
N GLU A 204 -3.39 10.03 -23.03
CA GLU A 204 -2.61 11.27 -23.11
C GLU A 204 -2.49 12.01 -21.77
N PRO A 205 -1.27 12.31 -21.29
CA PRO A 205 -1.07 12.90 -19.96
C PRO A 205 -1.87 14.19 -19.87
N ASP A 206 -3.07 14.09 -19.31
CA ASP A 206 -3.89 15.23 -18.93
C ASP A 206 -3.27 15.94 -17.70
N ASP A 207 -3.84 17.06 -17.33
CA ASP A 207 -3.33 17.87 -16.22
C ASP A 207 -3.27 17.08 -14.91
N ASP A 208 -4.20 16.14 -14.70
CA ASP A 208 -4.25 15.29 -13.52
C ASP A 208 -3.06 14.33 -13.46
N LEU A 209 -2.75 13.64 -14.56
CA LEU A 209 -1.62 12.73 -14.64
C LEU A 209 -0.29 13.49 -14.55
N MET A 210 -0.23 14.66 -15.15
CA MET A 210 0.91 15.55 -15.02
C MET A 210 1.12 16.02 -13.57
N ALA A 211 0.05 16.29 -12.82
CA ALA A 211 0.15 16.62 -11.40
C ALA A 211 0.77 15.46 -10.58
N LEU A 212 0.40 14.21 -10.88
CA LEU A 212 1.02 13.02 -10.28
C LEU A 212 2.51 12.93 -10.60
N PHE A 213 2.87 13.10 -11.87
CA PHE A 213 4.27 13.05 -12.29
C PHE A 213 5.10 14.17 -11.67
N MET A 214 4.57 15.37 -11.58
CA MET A 214 5.22 16.49 -10.91
C MET A 214 5.36 16.26 -9.42
N HIS A 215 4.41 15.58 -8.79
CA HIS A 215 4.53 15.18 -7.39
C HIS A 215 5.70 14.19 -7.18
N TRP A 216 5.82 13.18 -8.03
CA TRP A 216 6.95 12.24 -7.98
C TRP A 216 8.30 12.92 -8.27
N ASN A 217 8.28 13.89 -9.15
CA ASN A 217 9.47 14.63 -9.58
C ASN A 217 10.10 15.50 -8.46
N GLU A 218 9.33 15.90 -7.44
CA GLU A 218 9.80 16.74 -6.32
C GLU A 218 10.54 18.02 -6.76
N GLY A 219 10.23 18.55 -7.94
CA GLY A 219 10.83 19.77 -8.47
C GLY A 219 12.21 19.61 -9.11
N ARG A 220 12.67 18.38 -9.39
CA ARG A 220 13.97 18.12 -10.04
C ARG A 220 13.99 18.48 -11.52
N LEU A 221 12.87 18.27 -12.21
CA LEU A 221 12.68 18.59 -13.62
C LEU A 221 11.58 19.63 -13.78
N SER A 222 11.64 20.41 -14.84
CA SER A 222 10.53 21.32 -15.18
C SER A 222 9.31 20.53 -15.68
N TYR A 223 8.16 21.20 -15.68
CA TYR A 223 6.92 20.62 -16.20
C TYR A 223 7.08 20.10 -17.64
N ASP A 224 7.73 20.87 -18.50
CA ASP A 224 7.93 20.48 -19.90
C ASP A 224 8.87 19.26 -20.03
N GLN A 225 9.92 19.19 -19.20
CA GLN A 225 10.82 18.04 -19.18
C GLN A 225 10.11 16.77 -18.71
N VAL A 226 9.28 16.86 -17.67
CA VAL A 226 8.45 15.74 -17.20
C VAL A 226 7.47 15.29 -18.28
N ARG A 227 6.83 16.23 -18.96
CA ARG A 227 5.88 15.96 -20.03
C ARG A 227 6.54 15.27 -21.24
N GLU A 228 7.70 15.72 -21.66
CA GLU A 228 8.45 15.11 -22.77
C GLU A 228 8.96 13.70 -22.38
N ALA A 229 9.48 13.52 -21.16
CA ALA A 229 9.88 12.20 -20.67
C ALA A 229 8.69 11.22 -20.63
N ALA A 230 7.52 11.67 -20.19
CA ALA A 230 6.30 10.86 -20.20
C ALA A 230 5.89 10.46 -21.62
N LYS A 231 5.89 11.39 -22.58
CA LYS A 231 5.56 11.12 -23.98
C LYS A 231 6.55 10.13 -24.63
N GLU A 232 7.84 10.35 -24.42
CA GLU A 232 8.89 9.49 -24.96
C GLU A 232 8.79 8.05 -24.43
N MET A 233 8.63 7.89 -23.11
CA MET A 233 8.59 6.58 -22.47
C MET A 233 7.30 5.81 -22.76
N LEU A 234 6.17 6.51 -22.84
CA LEU A 234 4.87 5.88 -23.10
C LEU A 234 4.67 5.50 -24.55
N GLY A 235 5.40 6.13 -25.49
CA GLY A 235 5.41 5.76 -26.91
C GLY A 235 4.02 5.69 -27.58
N GLY A 236 3.01 6.37 -26.99
CA GLY A 236 1.62 6.32 -27.42
C GLY A 236 0.82 5.13 -26.87
N GLU A 237 1.39 4.30 -25.99
CA GLU A 237 0.65 3.25 -25.27
C GLU A 237 -0.41 3.88 -24.37
N LYS A 238 -1.65 3.38 -24.50
CA LYS A 238 -2.80 3.88 -23.71
C LYS A 238 -3.01 3.13 -22.42
N ILE A 239 -2.59 1.88 -22.36
CA ILE A 239 -2.70 1.00 -21.19
C ILE A 239 -1.35 0.36 -20.96
N VAL A 240 -0.77 0.62 -19.82
CA VAL A 240 0.56 0.14 -19.43
C VAL A 240 0.42 -0.88 -18.31
N PRO A 241 0.99 -2.08 -18.44
CA PRO A 241 1.05 -3.03 -17.34
C PRO A 241 1.99 -2.49 -16.26
N HIS A 242 1.60 -2.71 -15.01
CA HIS A 242 2.41 -2.40 -13.85
C HIS A 242 2.33 -3.57 -12.88
N GLU A 243 3.47 -4.12 -12.54
CA GLU A 243 3.51 -5.25 -11.64
C GLU A 243 3.33 -4.81 -10.21
N GLY A 244 2.48 -5.52 -9.51
CA GLY A 244 2.26 -5.41 -8.09
C GLY A 244 2.59 -6.73 -7.39
N TRP A 245 2.65 -6.68 -6.09
CA TRP A 245 2.96 -7.83 -5.26
C TRP A 245 2.14 -7.77 -3.96
N LEU A 246 1.56 -8.91 -3.59
CA LEU A 246 0.94 -9.11 -2.29
C LEU A 246 1.72 -10.20 -1.56
N GLY A 247 2.42 -9.82 -0.51
CA GLY A 247 3.11 -10.73 0.41
C GLY A 247 2.29 -10.98 1.66
N VAL A 248 2.30 -12.23 2.13
CA VAL A 248 1.72 -12.62 3.41
C VAL A 248 2.82 -13.17 4.30
N PHE A 249 2.99 -12.54 5.44
CA PHE A 249 3.96 -12.90 6.46
C PHE A 249 3.24 -13.28 7.74
N ARG A 250 3.83 -14.18 8.50
CA ARG A 250 3.29 -14.64 9.78
C ARG A 250 4.34 -14.49 10.87
N LYS A 251 3.91 -14.01 12.03
CA LYS A 251 4.71 -14.12 13.26
C LYS A 251 4.57 -15.56 13.79
N PRO A 252 5.66 -16.26 14.06
CA PRO A 252 5.63 -17.61 14.61
C PRO A 252 4.85 -17.75 15.90
#